data_a8ec5810e83c2e460cae75341203b21f
#
_entry.id   a8ec5810e83c2e460cae75341203b21f
#
_cell.length_a   1.000
_cell.length_b   1.000
_cell.length_c   1.000
_cell.angle_alpha   90.00
_cell.angle_beta   90.00
_cell.angle_gamma   90.00
#
_symmetry.space_group_name_H-M   'P 1'
#
loop_
_entity.id
_entity.type
_entity.pdbx_description
1 polymer ?
#
loop_
_entity_poly.entity_id
_entity_poly.type
_entity_poly.pdbx_seq_one_letter_code
_entity_poly.pdbx_strand_id
1 'polypeptide(L)'
;MTHLSWRSSLVLAGYLLSLGSAVALAQPPQRRGPAIDMQLVADSLGVQCEYCHAQGQVTTNGKPRLEVAREMIAMTSELNARVQTASGKTPAEAVRVDCSTCHHGVPVPKPLRDLVLESAVRQGPDAAAALYRDLRSKYYGSQSYDFSEQTLITVTDRLAQSRPDAAIVIADLNLEFYPKSWRSYLAKGIAQSRRLDSTPAAVESFRKALEIDPDNGVVQGWLAQTEPVARRVR
;
A
#
# COMPACT_ATOMS: atom_id res chain seq x y z
N MET A 1 96.67 45.48 -27.93
CA MET A 1 96.86 46.75 -27.19
C MET A 1 95.46 47.30 -26.85
N THR A 2 95.22 47.51 -25.62
CA THR A 2 94.37 48.50 -24.89
C THR A 2 92.85 48.25 -24.77
N HIS A 3 92.58 47.97 -23.56
CA HIS A 3 91.59 48.55 -22.61
C HIS A 3 90.11 48.44 -22.90
N LEU A 4 89.41 47.58 -22.14
CA LEU A 4 88.82 47.77 -20.81
C LEU A 4 87.78 48.91 -20.75
N SER A 5 86.53 48.60 -20.60
CA SER A 5 85.71 49.22 -19.56
C SER A 5 84.41 48.49 -19.32
N TRP A 6 84.24 48.08 -18.12
CA TRP A 6 83.11 47.44 -17.46
C TRP A 6 82.04 48.51 -17.10
N ARG A 7 80.85 48.32 -17.49
CA ARG A 7 79.69 49.03 -16.88
C ARG A 7 78.62 48.04 -16.47
N SER A 8 78.56 47.91 -15.17
CA SER A 8 77.50 47.19 -14.46
C SER A 8 76.15 47.91 -14.66
N SER A 9 75.22 47.22 -15.16
CA SER A 9 73.76 47.65 -15.11
C SER A 9 73.02 46.71 -14.20
N LEU A 10 72.67 47.20 -13.03
CA LEU A 10 71.75 46.59 -12.09
C LEU A 10 70.35 46.63 -12.69
N VAL A 11 69.81 45.47 -13.01
CA VAL A 11 68.40 45.32 -13.35
C VAL A 11 67.69 44.96 -12.03
N LEU A 12 66.94 45.93 -11.52
CA LEU A 12 65.98 45.71 -10.43
C LEU A 12 64.80 44.95 -10.99
N ALA A 13 64.70 43.67 -10.66
CA ALA A 13 63.48 42.87 -10.89
C ALA A 13 62.47 43.20 -9.81
N GLY A 14 61.43 44.04 -10.15
CA GLY A 14 60.27 44.29 -9.33
C GLY A 14 59.36 43.11 -9.30
N TYR A 15 59.33 42.40 -8.17
CA TYR A 15 58.27 41.39 -7.89
C TYR A 15 56.97 42.10 -7.57
N LEU A 16 56.05 42.16 -8.57
CA LEU A 16 54.67 42.53 -8.31
C LEU A 16 53.93 41.31 -7.73
N LEU A 17 53.82 41.29 -6.39
CA LEU A 17 52.89 40.40 -5.69
C LEU A 17 51.45 40.85 -6.00
N SER A 18 50.81 40.20 -6.97
CA SER A 18 49.40 40.30 -7.19
C SER A 18 48.68 39.54 -6.07
N LEU A 19 48.19 40.25 -5.06
CA LEU A 19 47.23 39.75 -4.08
C LEU A 19 45.92 39.51 -4.84
N GLY A 20 45.76 38.31 -5.41
CA GLY A 20 44.48 37.81 -5.91
C GLY A 20 43.57 37.57 -4.73
N SER A 21 42.70 38.54 -4.42
CA SER A 21 41.60 38.31 -3.50
C SER A 21 40.65 37.28 -4.11
N ALA A 22 40.80 36.02 -3.68
CA ALA A 22 39.80 34.99 -3.98
C ALA A 22 38.47 35.39 -3.30
N VAL A 23 37.59 36.00 -4.07
CA VAL A 23 36.19 36.17 -3.64
C VAL A 23 35.61 34.76 -3.57
N ALA A 24 35.57 34.21 -2.37
CA ALA A 24 34.81 33.00 -2.09
C ALA A 24 33.33 33.33 -2.41
N LEU A 25 32.84 32.87 -3.57
CA LEU A 25 31.43 32.88 -3.86
C LEU A 25 30.76 32.02 -2.80
N ALA A 26 30.20 32.66 -1.77
CA ALA A 26 29.35 32.00 -0.80
C ALA A 26 28.22 31.31 -1.56
N GLN A 27 28.22 29.97 -1.56
CA GLN A 27 27.08 29.22 -2.12
C GLN A 27 25.83 29.68 -1.38
N PRO A 28 24.75 30.04 -2.11
CA PRO A 28 23.52 30.41 -1.46
C PRO A 28 23.13 29.27 -0.52
N PRO A 29 22.61 29.58 0.68
CA PRO A 29 22.17 28.57 1.61
C PRO A 29 21.19 27.64 0.88
N GLN A 30 21.56 26.40 0.72
CA GLN A 30 20.66 25.39 0.20
C GLN A 30 19.44 25.44 1.14
N ARG A 31 18.29 25.85 0.61
CA ARG A 31 17.02 25.78 1.35
C ARG A 31 16.80 24.30 1.66
N ARG A 32 17.25 23.86 2.83
CA ARG A 32 16.81 22.60 3.38
C ARG A 32 15.31 22.74 3.55
N GLY A 33 14.56 22.01 2.78
CA GLY A 33 13.13 21.86 3.01
C GLY A 33 12.89 21.49 4.49
N PRO A 34 11.68 21.61 5.01
CA PRO A 34 11.40 21.22 6.38
C PRO A 34 12.00 19.87 6.66
N ALA A 35 12.72 19.74 7.77
CA ALA A 35 13.36 18.49 8.16
C ALA A 35 12.28 17.41 8.23
N ILE A 36 12.41 16.38 7.38
CA ILE A 36 11.47 15.26 7.37
C ILE A 36 11.77 14.42 8.59
N ASP A 37 10.76 14.18 9.40
CA ASP A 37 10.85 13.29 10.55
C ASP A 37 10.90 11.84 10.04
N MET A 38 12.11 11.25 10.04
CA MET A 38 12.33 9.87 9.58
C MET A 38 11.70 8.84 10.50
N GLN A 39 11.50 9.15 11.79
CA GLN A 39 10.77 8.26 12.70
C GLN A 39 9.29 8.20 12.30
N LEU A 40 8.68 9.35 12.01
CA LEU A 40 7.30 9.39 11.53
C LEU A 40 7.14 8.64 10.20
N VAL A 41 8.12 8.71 9.30
CA VAL A 41 8.11 7.92 8.06
C VAL A 41 8.17 6.43 8.36
N ALA A 42 9.09 6.00 9.22
CA ALA A 42 9.25 4.58 9.60
C ALA A 42 7.99 4.03 10.28
N ASP A 43 7.40 4.78 11.21
CA ASP A 43 6.17 4.42 11.92
C ASP A 43 4.97 4.32 10.95
N SER A 44 4.87 5.28 10.01
CA SER A 44 3.80 5.28 8.99
C SER A 44 3.85 4.05 8.07
N LEU A 45 5.04 3.50 7.84
CA LEU A 45 5.26 2.31 7.02
C LEU A 45 5.32 1.01 7.85
N GLY A 46 5.37 1.09 9.18
CA GLY A 46 5.55 -0.08 10.07
C GLY A 46 6.88 -0.79 9.87
N VAL A 47 7.97 -0.04 9.60
CA VAL A 47 9.29 -0.60 9.29
C VAL A 47 10.37 -0.02 10.20
N GLN A 48 11.53 -0.71 10.26
CA GLN A 48 12.72 -0.20 10.93
C GLN A 48 13.61 0.60 9.95
N CYS A 49 14.55 1.39 10.49
CA CYS A 49 15.42 2.27 9.70
C CYS A 49 16.21 1.52 8.62
N GLU A 50 16.60 0.27 8.90
CA GLU A 50 17.35 -0.60 7.99
C GLU A 50 16.57 -1.04 6.76
N TYR A 51 15.24 -0.87 6.76
CA TYR A 51 14.41 -1.13 5.59
C TYR A 51 14.82 -0.25 4.40
N CYS A 52 15.17 1.03 4.65
CA CYS A 52 15.59 1.99 3.63
C CYS A 52 17.10 2.27 3.67
N HIS A 53 17.72 2.24 4.86
CA HIS A 53 19.12 2.59 5.06
C HIS A 53 19.99 1.32 5.23
N ALA A 54 21.26 1.39 4.79
CA ALA A 54 22.25 0.39 5.18
C ALA A 54 22.72 0.67 6.62
N GLN A 55 23.06 -0.36 7.39
CA GLN A 55 23.57 -0.19 8.75
C GLN A 55 24.72 0.83 8.78
N GLY A 56 24.57 1.84 9.64
CA GLY A 56 25.59 2.89 9.85
C GLY A 56 25.71 3.93 8.73
N GLN A 57 24.88 3.89 7.68
CA GLN A 57 24.96 4.80 6.54
C GLN A 57 23.61 5.43 6.23
N VAL A 58 23.39 6.64 6.73
CA VAL A 58 22.13 7.40 6.54
C VAL A 58 22.02 8.04 5.14
N THR A 59 23.13 8.12 4.40
CA THR A 59 23.23 8.93 3.16
C THR A 59 23.58 8.13 1.90
N THR A 60 23.71 6.82 1.96
CA THR A 60 24.12 6.04 0.78
C THR A 60 22.99 5.92 -0.24
N ASN A 61 23.24 6.53 -1.41
CA ASN A 61 22.50 6.27 -2.64
C ASN A 61 22.74 4.81 -3.07
N GLY A 62 21.71 4.13 -3.51
CA GLY A 62 21.84 2.80 -4.10
C GLY A 62 20.97 1.70 -3.52
N LYS A 63 20.18 1.96 -2.48
CA LYS A 63 19.08 1.06 -2.11
C LYS A 63 17.81 1.48 -2.88
N PRO A 64 17.22 0.59 -3.69
CA PRO A 64 16.00 0.91 -4.45
C PRO A 64 14.86 1.47 -3.60
N ARG A 65 14.73 1.01 -2.34
CA ARG A 65 13.70 1.48 -1.41
C ARG A 65 13.90 2.92 -0.96
N LEU A 66 15.15 3.39 -0.85
CA LEU A 66 15.46 4.78 -0.51
C LEU A 66 15.04 5.72 -1.64
N GLU A 67 15.28 5.34 -2.90
CA GLU A 67 14.84 6.14 -4.04
C GLU A 67 13.30 6.21 -4.10
N VAL A 68 12.61 5.09 -3.92
CA VAL A 68 11.14 5.07 -3.84
C VAL A 68 10.64 5.96 -2.71
N ALA A 69 11.28 5.94 -1.53
CA ALA A 69 10.90 6.79 -0.41
C ALA A 69 11.05 8.28 -0.74
N ARG A 70 12.11 8.68 -1.45
CA ARG A 70 12.32 10.06 -1.91
C ARG A 70 11.22 10.52 -2.86
N GLU A 71 10.85 9.68 -3.83
CA GLU A 71 9.76 9.96 -4.76
C GLU A 71 8.42 10.07 -4.03
N MET A 72 8.14 9.20 -3.04
CA MET A 72 6.91 9.27 -2.23
C MET A 72 6.85 10.56 -1.41
N ILE A 73 7.98 11.02 -0.87
CA ILE A 73 8.09 12.29 -0.14
C ILE A 73 7.80 13.48 -1.08
N ALA A 74 8.36 13.48 -2.28
CA ALA A 74 8.10 14.51 -3.28
C ALA A 74 6.62 14.52 -3.68
N MET A 75 6.04 13.36 -3.98
CA MET A 75 4.62 13.20 -4.29
C MET A 75 3.72 13.72 -3.17
N THR A 76 4.03 13.41 -1.90
CA THR A 76 3.26 13.90 -0.75
C THR A 76 3.27 15.43 -0.67
N SER A 77 4.41 16.05 -0.97
CA SER A 77 4.54 17.52 -1.03
C SER A 77 3.67 18.12 -2.14
N GLU A 78 3.67 17.53 -3.32
CA GLU A 78 2.82 17.96 -4.45
C GLU A 78 1.34 17.80 -4.13
N LEU A 79 0.93 16.68 -3.52
CA LEU A 79 -0.46 16.45 -3.10
C LEU A 79 -0.92 17.52 -2.11
N ASN A 80 -0.10 17.87 -1.13
CA ASN A 80 -0.43 18.95 -0.17
C ASN A 80 -0.63 20.29 -0.86
N ALA A 81 0.22 20.65 -1.83
CA ALA A 81 0.04 21.89 -2.60
C ALA A 81 -1.27 21.87 -3.42
N ARG A 82 -1.63 20.73 -4.00
CA ARG A 82 -2.90 20.57 -4.75
C ARG A 82 -4.12 20.65 -3.83
N VAL A 83 -4.08 19.97 -2.67
CA VAL A 83 -5.16 20.03 -1.67
C VAL A 83 -5.38 21.46 -1.18
N GLN A 84 -4.30 22.18 -0.89
CA GLN A 84 -4.37 23.59 -0.51
C GLN A 84 -5.04 24.44 -1.60
N THR A 85 -4.60 24.29 -2.85
CA THR A 85 -5.15 25.02 -4.00
C THR A 85 -6.63 24.71 -4.20
N ALA A 86 -6.99 23.42 -4.18
CA ALA A 86 -8.37 22.97 -4.41
C ALA A 86 -9.33 23.38 -3.30
N SER A 87 -8.84 23.42 -2.05
CA SER A 87 -9.66 23.81 -0.90
C SER A 87 -9.76 25.32 -0.69
N GLY A 88 -8.89 26.11 -1.30
CA GLY A 88 -8.77 27.56 -1.08
C GLY A 88 -8.34 27.93 0.34
N LYS A 89 -7.82 26.97 1.11
CA LYS A 89 -7.42 27.15 2.51
C LYS A 89 -5.94 27.47 2.64
N THR A 90 -5.58 28.12 3.75
CA THR A 90 -4.17 28.30 4.10
C THR A 90 -3.50 26.95 4.44
N PRO A 91 -2.16 26.85 4.42
CA PRO A 91 -1.45 25.61 4.77
C PRO A 91 -1.76 25.10 6.18
N ALA A 92 -2.14 25.98 7.10
CA ALA A 92 -2.50 25.60 8.48
C ALA A 92 -3.92 25.03 8.60
N GLU A 93 -4.82 25.39 7.68
CA GLU A 93 -6.24 25.01 7.70
C GLU A 93 -6.56 23.87 6.73
N ALA A 94 -5.73 23.66 5.72
CA ALA A 94 -5.91 22.59 4.76
C ALA A 94 -5.65 21.22 5.39
N VAL A 95 -6.42 20.22 4.98
CA VAL A 95 -6.15 18.83 5.33
C VAL A 95 -4.75 18.48 4.84
N ARG A 96 -3.95 17.91 5.73
CA ARG A 96 -2.59 17.47 5.41
C ARG A 96 -2.56 16.00 5.04
N VAL A 97 -1.98 15.72 3.89
CA VAL A 97 -1.63 14.36 3.46
C VAL A 97 -0.22 14.07 3.93
N ASP A 98 -0.02 12.94 4.60
CA ASP A 98 1.27 12.43 5.02
C ASP A 98 1.43 10.94 4.66
N CYS A 99 2.55 10.32 5.06
CA CYS A 99 2.80 8.92 4.78
C CYS A 99 1.75 8.00 5.37
N SER A 100 1.25 8.31 6.59
CA SER A 100 0.25 7.51 7.28
C SER A 100 -1.11 7.53 6.59
N THR A 101 -1.44 8.60 5.85
CA THR A 101 -2.70 8.74 5.09
C THR A 101 -2.92 7.61 4.08
N CYS A 102 -1.83 7.03 3.55
CA CYS A 102 -1.89 5.94 2.59
C CYS A 102 -1.36 4.61 3.16
N HIS A 103 -0.31 4.66 3.98
CA HIS A 103 0.41 3.45 4.39
C HIS A 103 -0.19 2.72 5.59
N HIS A 104 -0.75 3.44 6.58
CA HIS A 104 -1.41 2.83 7.75
C HIS A 104 -0.58 1.74 8.45
N GLY A 105 0.74 1.91 8.56
CA GLY A 105 1.64 0.94 9.20
C GLY A 105 2.06 -0.23 8.30
N VAL A 106 1.93 -0.12 6.98
CA VAL A 106 2.41 -1.13 6.02
C VAL A 106 3.24 -0.49 4.91
N PRO A 107 4.36 -1.12 4.48
CA PRO A 107 5.26 -0.53 3.49
C PRO A 107 4.67 -0.47 2.07
N VAL A 108 3.66 -1.29 1.77
CA VAL A 108 2.93 -1.30 0.50
C VAL A 108 1.44 -1.16 0.80
N PRO A 109 0.83 0.01 0.53
CA PRO A 109 -0.56 0.29 0.89
C PRO A 109 -1.53 -0.36 -0.12
N LYS A 110 -1.66 -1.68 -0.06
CA LYS A 110 -2.56 -2.45 -0.91
C LYS A 110 -3.76 -2.94 -0.09
N PRO A 111 -5.01 -2.72 -0.54
CA PRO A 111 -6.19 -3.20 0.17
C PRO A 111 -6.15 -4.72 0.40
N LEU A 112 -6.59 -5.17 1.58
CA LEU A 112 -6.60 -6.59 1.94
C LEU A 112 -7.35 -7.46 0.93
N ARG A 113 -8.52 -6.98 0.44
CA ARG A 113 -9.29 -7.67 -0.60
C ARG A 113 -8.48 -7.97 -1.86
N ASP A 114 -7.59 -7.03 -2.26
CA ASP A 114 -6.78 -7.19 -3.47
C ASP A 114 -5.62 -8.15 -3.25
N LEU A 115 -5.02 -8.15 -2.05
CA LEU A 115 -4.00 -9.12 -1.64
C LEU A 115 -4.56 -10.55 -1.64
N VAL A 116 -5.73 -10.74 -1.02
CA VAL A 116 -6.40 -12.05 -0.93
C VAL A 116 -6.84 -12.52 -2.31
N LEU A 117 -7.43 -11.65 -3.13
CA LEU A 117 -7.85 -11.98 -4.49
C LEU A 117 -6.65 -12.39 -5.36
N GLU A 118 -5.57 -11.63 -5.32
CA GLU A 118 -4.36 -11.94 -6.08
C GLU A 118 -3.73 -13.28 -5.66
N SER A 119 -3.67 -13.54 -4.35
CA SER A 119 -3.20 -14.82 -3.82
C SER A 119 -4.11 -15.97 -4.27
N ALA A 120 -5.43 -15.81 -4.20
CA ALA A 120 -6.40 -16.83 -4.64
C ALA A 120 -6.25 -17.15 -6.14
N VAL A 121 -5.97 -16.13 -6.96
CA VAL A 121 -5.81 -16.29 -8.42
C VAL A 121 -4.47 -16.92 -8.79
N ARG A 122 -3.38 -16.53 -8.13
CA ARG A 122 -2.01 -16.94 -8.49
C ARG A 122 -1.53 -18.18 -7.77
N GLN A 123 -1.92 -18.39 -6.53
CA GLN A 123 -1.39 -19.42 -5.64
C GLN A 123 -2.46 -20.41 -5.17
N GLY A 124 -3.73 -20.09 -5.41
CA GLY A 124 -4.86 -20.89 -5.00
C GLY A 124 -5.56 -20.42 -3.72
N PRO A 125 -6.78 -20.93 -3.46
CA PRO A 125 -7.62 -20.46 -2.37
C PRO A 125 -7.04 -20.76 -0.98
N ASP A 126 -6.34 -21.87 -0.80
CA ASP A 126 -5.74 -22.24 0.49
C ASP A 126 -4.60 -21.28 0.87
N ALA A 127 -3.77 -20.88 -0.10
CA ALA A 127 -2.73 -19.90 0.09
C ALA A 127 -3.33 -18.51 0.44
N ALA A 128 -4.44 -18.15 -0.21
CA ALA A 128 -5.17 -16.91 0.11
C ALA A 128 -5.75 -16.94 1.53
N ALA A 129 -6.30 -18.07 1.96
CA ALA A 129 -6.82 -18.25 3.31
C ALA A 129 -5.70 -18.18 4.36
N ALA A 130 -4.57 -18.79 4.09
CA ALA A 130 -3.38 -18.71 4.95
C ALA A 130 -2.85 -17.26 5.05
N LEU A 131 -2.75 -16.56 3.92
CA LEU A 131 -2.36 -15.15 3.87
C LEU A 131 -3.31 -14.27 4.72
N TYR A 132 -4.63 -14.46 4.56
CA TYR A 132 -5.60 -13.69 5.33
C TYR A 132 -5.47 -13.92 6.84
N ARG A 133 -5.34 -15.19 7.28
CA ARG A 133 -5.15 -15.51 8.71
C ARG A 133 -3.85 -14.94 9.26
N ASP A 134 -2.75 -14.99 8.50
CA ASP A 134 -1.47 -14.40 8.88
C ASP A 134 -1.57 -12.88 9.03
N LEU A 135 -2.14 -12.19 8.05
CA LEU A 135 -2.35 -10.74 8.12
C LEU A 135 -3.30 -10.35 9.26
N ARG A 136 -4.37 -11.14 9.48
CA ARG A 136 -5.29 -10.91 10.59
C ARG A 136 -4.60 -11.07 11.95
N SER A 137 -3.76 -12.07 12.12
CA SER A 137 -3.03 -12.27 13.39
C SER A 137 -2.08 -11.11 13.73
N LYS A 138 -1.52 -10.46 12.70
CA LYS A 138 -0.55 -9.35 12.85
C LYS A 138 -1.20 -7.98 12.97
N TYR A 139 -2.30 -7.75 12.27
CA TYR A 139 -2.84 -6.41 12.04
C TYR A 139 -4.29 -6.22 12.50
N TYR A 140 -4.96 -7.25 13.05
CA TYR A 140 -6.34 -7.09 13.53
C TYR A 140 -6.40 -6.06 14.66
N GLY A 141 -7.31 -5.10 14.54
CA GLY A 141 -7.42 -3.99 15.49
C GLY A 141 -6.54 -2.77 15.14
N SER A 142 -5.63 -2.90 14.17
CA SER A 142 -4.92 -1.74 13.59
C SER A 142 -5.71 -1.14 12.43
N GLN A 143 -5.24 -0.01 11.91
CA GLN A 143 -5.83 0.64 10.72
C GLN A 143 -5.20 0.15 9.40
N SER A 144 -4.28 -0.83 9.45
CA SER A 144 -3.52 -1.29 8.29
C SER A 144 -4.39 -1.95 7.24
N TYR A 145 -5.38 -2.73 7.67
CA TYR A 145 -6.26 -3.49 6.79
C TYR A 145 -7.69 -3.52 7.30
N ASP A 146 -8.63 -3.52 6.35
CA ASP A 146 -10.05 -3.75 6.65
C ASP A 146 -10.32 -5.25 6.77
N PHE A 147 -10.54 -5.71 8.01
CA PHE A 147 -10.91 -7.08 8.34
C PHE A 147 -12.41 -7.26 8.54
N SER A 148 -13.26 -6.33 8.08
CA SER A 148 -14.71 -6.51 8.11
C SER A 148 -15.15 -7.68 7.21
N GLU A 149 -16.36 -8.21 7.48
CA GLU A 149 -16.95 -9.28 6.64
C GLU A 149 -17.00 -8.91 5.17
N GLN A 150 -17.17 -7.61 4.85
CA GLN A 150 -17.31 -7.12 3.49
C GLN A 150 -16.06 -7.35 2.64
N THR A 151 -14.89 -7.38 3.25
CA THR A 151 -13.62 -7.64 2.55
C THR A 151 -13.64 -9.00 1.85
N LEU A 152 -13.96 -10.07 2.57
CA LEU A 152 -13.99 -11.43 1.99
C LEU A 152 -15.26 -11.70 1.16
N ILE A 153 -16.40 -11.06 1.45
CA ILE A 153 -17.57 -11.09 0.57
C ILE A 153 -17.18 -10.56 -0.81
N THR A 154 -16.52 -9.40 -0.87
CA THR A 154 -16.08 -8.81 -2.15
C THR A 154 -15.16 -9.75 -2.93
N VAL A 155 -14.25 -10.46 -2.27
CA VAL A 155 -13.36 -11.43 -2.90
C VAL A 155 -14.15 -12.64 -3.41
N THR A 156 -15.07 -13.16 -2.60
CA THR A 156 -15.97 -14.27 -2.98
C THR A 156 -16.77 -13.92 -4.24
N ASP A 157 -17.40 -12.76 -4.29
CA ASP A 157 -18.21 -12.30 -5.43
C ASP A 157 -17.37 -12.20 -6.72
N ARG A 158 -16.14 -11.67 -6.62
CA ARG A 158 -15.23 -11.57 -7.78
C ARG A 158 -14.77 -12.92 -8.32
N LEU A 159 -14.67 -13.92 -7.45
CA LEU A 159 -14.25 -15.28 -7.82
C LEU A 159 -15.41 -16.14 -8.30
N ALA A 160 -16.63 -15.89 -7.85
CA ALA A 160 -17.79 -16.78 -7.99
C ALA A 160 -18.10 -17.21 -9.43
N GLN A 161 -17.86 -16.37 -10.43
CA GLN A 161 -18.15 -16.70 -11.82
C GLN A 161 -17.05 -17.54 -12.48
N SER A 162 -15.79 -17.20 -12.25
CA SER A 162 -14.66 -17.80 -12.96
C SER A 162 -13.94 -18.87 -12.17
N ARG A 163 -14.06 -18.88 -10.85
CA ARG A 163 -13.39 -19.79 -9.91
C ARG A 163 -14.30 -20.13 -8.73
N PRO A 164 -15.45 -20.78 -8.96
CA PRO A 164 -16.45 -21.04 -7.91
C PRO A 164 -15.87 -21.84 -6.73
N ASP A 165 -14.96 -22.78 -6.96
CA ASP A 165 -14.31 -23.52 -5.88
C ASP A 165 -13.51 -22.62 -4.96
N ALA A 166 -12.73 -21.72 -5.54
CA ALA A 166 -11.99 -20.73 -4.76
C ALA A 166 -12.92 -19.79 -4.01
N ALA A 167 -14.02 -19.35 -4.62
CA ALA A 167 -15.03 -18.52 -3.98
C ALA A 167 -15.64 -19.21 -2.76
N ILE A 168 -15.95 -20.49 -2.84
CA ILE A 168 -16.50 -21.27 -1.72
C ILE A 168 -15.51 -21.30 -0.55
N VAL A 169 -14.22 -21.56 -0.79
CA VAL A 169 -13.18 -21.55 0.27
C VAL A 169 -13.07 -20.18 0.93
N ILE A 170 -13.11 -19.09 0.15
CA ILE A 170 -13.05 -17.73 0.71
C ILE A 170 -14.33 -17.39 1.49
N ALA A 171 -15.50 -17.84 1.05
CA ALA A 171 -16.73 -17.67 1.81
C ALA A 171 -16.70 -18.44 3.15
N ASP A 172 -16.15 -19.67 3.16
CA ASP A 172 -15.96 -20.45 4.36
C ASP A 172 -14.96 -19.78 5.32
N LEU A 173 -13.89 -19.22 4.80
CA LEU A 173 -12.97 -18.40 5.58
C LEU A 173 -13.67 -17.21 6.23
N ASN A 174 -14.59 -16.55 5.51
CA ASN A 174 -15.34 -15.44 6.11
C ASN A 174 -16.25 -15.91 7.23
N LEU A 175 -16.93 -17.05 7.06
CA LEU A 175 -17.78 -17.66 8.07
C LEU A 175 -17.03 -18.16 9.31
N GLU A 176 -15.73 -18.45 9.21
CA GLU A 176 -14.86 -18.74 10.35
C GLU A 176 -14.82 -17.56 11.35
N PHE A 177 -14.82 -16.34 10.84
CA PHE A 177 -14.73 -15.12 11.64
C PHE A 177 -16.10 -14.44 11.86
N TYR A 178 -17.04 -14.65 10.95
CA TYR A 178 -18.40 -14.06 10.96
C TYR A 178 -19.47 -15.14 10.78
N PRO A 179 -19.63 -16.05 11.74
CA PRO A 179 -20.52 -17.22 11.60
C PRO A 179 -22.02 -16.87 11.47
N LYS A 180 -22.41 -15.64 11.83
CA LYS A 180 -23.77 -15.12 11.71
C LYS A 180 -23.94 -14.14 10.52
N SER A 181 -23.06 -14.18 9.54
CA SER A 181 -23.15 -13.34 8.35
C SER A 181 -24.07 -14.00 7.30
N TRP A 182 -25.31 -13.53 7.19
CA TRP A 182 -26.20 -13.95 6.12
C TRP A 182 -25.62 -13.64 4.74
N ARG A 183 -24.87 -12.54 4.61
CA ARG A 183 -24.20 -12.16 3.37
C ARG A 183 -23.15 -13.17 2.95
N SER A 184 -22.38 -13.71 3.87
CA SER A 184 -21.39 -14.75 3.58
C SER A 184 -22.05 -16.05 3.15
N TYR A 185 -23.15 -16.45 3.78
CA TYR A 185 -23.95 -17.60 3.32
C TYR A 185 -24.56 -17.37 1.95
N LEU A 186 -25.08 -16.18 1.67
CA LEU A 186 -25.58 -15.82 0.34
C LEU A 186 -24.46 -15.93 -0.72
N ALA A 187 -23.31 -15.29 -0.49
CA ALA A 187 -22.16 -15.32 -1.42
C ALA A 187 -21.67 -16.76 -1.65
N LYS A 188 -21.60 -17.58 -0.60
CA LYS A 188 -21.30 -19.00 -0.70
C LYS A 188 -22.30 -19.76 -1.55
N GLY A 189 -23.60 -19.56 -1.30
CA GLY A 189 -24.67 -20.19 -2.06
C GLY A 189 -24.63 -19.80 -3.53
N ILE A 190 -24.35 -18.54 -3.85
CA ILE A 190 -24.17 -18.06 -5.23
C ILE A 190 -22.96 -18.78 -5.89
N ALA A 191 -21.82 -18.86 -5.22
CA ALA A 191 -20.66 -19.57 -5.75
C ALA A 191 -20.97 -21.06 -5.99
N GLN A 192 -21.64 -21.73 -5.04
CA GLN A 192 -22.05 -23.12 -5.16
C GLN A 192 -23.04 -23.34 -6.30
N SER A 193 -23.98 -22.42 -6.54
CA SER A 193 -24.97 -22.53 -7.63
C SER A 193 -24.35 -22.46 -9.04
N ARG A 194 -23.10 -22.02 -9.17
CA ARG A 194 -22.33 -22.05 -10.44
C ARG A 194 -21.85 -23.44 -10.82
N ARG A 195 -21.97 -24.41 -9.93
CA ARG A 195 -21.61 -25.80 -10.14
C ARG A 195 -22.85 -26.68 -9.98
N LEU A 196 -23.15 -27.49 -10.97
CA LEU A 196 -24.32 -28.37 -10.95
C LEU A 196 -24.28 -29.38 -9.79
N ASP A 197 -23.13 -29.95 -9.51
CA ASP A 197 -22.89 -30.90 -8.43
C ASP A 197 -22.99 -30.27 -7.02
N SER A 198 -22.82 -28.97 -6.93
CA SER A 198 -22.90 -28.21 -5.67
C SER A 198 -24.25 -27.52 -5.46
N THR A 199 -25.20 -27.69 -6.37
CA THR A 199 -26.53 -27.03 -6.27
C THR A 199 -27.32 -27.41 -4.99
N PRO A 200 -27.30 -28.67 -4.49
CA PRO A 200 -27.92 -29.00 -3.20
C PRO A 200 -27.27 -28.25 -2.02
N ALA A 201 -25.95 -28.07 -2.04
CA ALA A 201 -25.23 -27.31 -1.01
C ALA A 201 -25.54 -25.80 -1.09
N ALA A 202 -25.80 -25.28 -2.30
CA ALA A 202 -26.24 -23.89 -2.49
C ALA A 202 -27.59 -23.64 -1.79
N VAL A 203 -28.56 -24.54 -1.96
CA VAL A 203 -29.88 -24.49 -1.27
C VAL A 203 -29.70 -24.44 0.24
N GLU A 204 -28.81 -25.27 0.78
CA GLU A 204 -28.51 -25.26 2.21
C GLU A 204 -27.92 -23.95 2.68
N SER A 205 -26.99 -23.38 1.90
CA SER A 205 -26.38 -22.07 2.21
C SER A 205 -27.42 -20.94 2.20
N PHE A 206 -28.33 -20.92 1.22
CA PHE A 206 -29.41 -19.93 1.19
C PHE A 206 -30.40 -20.10 2.37
N ARG A 207 -30.72 -21.33 2.78
CA ARG A 207 -31.54 -21.57 3.97
C ARG A 207 -30.85 -21.05 5.23
N LYS A 208 -29.56 -21.28 5.40
CA LYS A 208 -28.80 -20.72 6.53
C LYS A 208 -28.79 -19.20 6.53
N ALA A 209 -28.71 -18.57 5.36
CA ALA A 209 -28.86 -17.12 5.26
C ALA A 209 -30.24 -16.64 5.75
N LEU A 210 -31.32 -17.38 5.40
CA LEU A 210 -32.68 -17.05 5.83
C LEU A 210 -32.95 -17.40 7.31
N GLU A 211 -32.22 -18.33 7.91
CA GLU A 211 -32.29 -18.55 9.37
C GLU A 211 -31.80 -17.32 10.14
N ILE A 212 -30.87 -16.55 9.54
CA ILE A 212 -30.28 -15.34 10.13
C ILE A 212 -31.13 -14.10 9.80
N ASP A 213 -31.59 -13.98 8.55
CA ASP A 213 -32.38 -12.86 8.02
C ASP A 213 -33.60 -13.41 7.22
N PRO A 214 -34.70 -13.78 7.93
CA PRO A 214 -35.80 -14.49 7.31
C PRO A 214 -36.54 -13.71 6.21
N ASP A 215 -36.58 -12.39 6.33
CA ASP A 215 -37.34 -11.51 5.42
C ASP A 215 -36.48 -11.03 4.24
N ASN A 216 -35.29 -11.58 4.05
CA ASN A 216 -34.37 -11.18 3.00
C ASN A 216 -34.85 -11.63 1.60
N GLY A 217 -35.51 -10.73 0.89
CA GLY A 217 -36.08 -10.99 -0.44
C GLY A 217 -35.02 -11.39 -1.49
N VAL A 218 -33.78 -10.95 -1.36
CA VAL A 218 -32.70 -11.35 -2.28
C VAL A 218 -32.38 -12.83 -2.10
N VAL A 219 -32.23 -13.27 -0.85
CA VAL A 219 -31.91 -14.68 -0.52
C VAL A 219 -33.08 -15.57 -0.91
N GLN A 220 -34.35 -15.15 -0.63
CA GLN A 220 -35.56 -15.87 -1.04
C GLN A 220 -35.59 -16.07 -2.55
N GLY A 221 -35.26 -15.03 -3.33
CA GLY A 221 -35.18 -15.09 -4.79
C GLY A 221 -34.16 -16.13 -5.29
N TRP A 222 -32.96 -16.14 -4.71
CA TRP A 222 -31.94 -17.14 -5.05
C TRP A 222 -32.35 -18.56 -4.68
N LEU A 223 -32.95 -18.77 -3.51
CA LEU A 223 -33.45 -20.06 -3.08
C LEU A 223 -34.51 -20.58 -4.03
N ALA A 224 -35.51 -19.75 -4.38
CA ALA A 224 -36.61 -20.13 -5.29
C ALA A 224 -36.09 -20.55 -6.67
N GLN A 225 -35.05 -19.92 -7.19
CA GLN A 225 -34.45 -20.27 -8.47
C GLN A 225 -33.59 -21.55 -8.40
N THR A 226 -32.95 -21.80 -7.29
CA THR A 226 -31.95 -22.88 -7.14
C THR A 226 -32.59 -24.19 -6.71
N GLU A 227 -33.63 -24.17 -5.88
CA GLU A 227 -34.24 -25.37 -5.32
C GLU A 227 -34.84 -26.34 -6.36
N PRO A 228 -35.54 -25.88 -7.45
CA PRO A 228 -36.01 -26.77 -8.50
C PRO A 228 -34.87 -27.48 -9.25
N VAL A 229 -33.73 -26.82 -9.41
CA VAL A 229 -32.52 -27.41 -10.05
C VAL A 229 -31.92 -28.46 -9.14
N ALA A 230 -31.81 -28.18 -7.85
CA ALA A 230 -31.25 -29.11 -6.86
C ALA A 230 -32.05 -30.42 -6.78
N ARG A 231 -33.38 -30.38 -6.97
CA ARG A 231 -34.25 -31.57 -6.99
C ARG A 231 -34.03 -32.47 -8.20
N ARG A 232 -33.51 -31.94 -9.32
CA ARG A 232 -33.25 -32.69 -10.55
C ARG A 232 -31.87 -33.36 -10.57
N VAL A 233 -30.94 -32.89 -9.74
CA VAL A 233 -29.56 -33.36 -9.67
C VAL A 233 -29.39 -34.46 -8.60
N ARG A 234 -30.40 -34.67 -7.73
CA ARG A 234 -30.47 -35.79 -6.78
C ARG A 234 -30.99 -37.06 -7.47
#